data_a2a95a0dff50ccc6b05f6ace98c08c15
#
_entry.id   a2a95a0dff50ccc6b05f6ace98c08c15
#
_cell.length_a   1.000
_cell.length_b   1.000
_cell.length_c   1.000
_cell.angle_alpha   90.00
_cell.angle_beta   90.00
_cell.angle_gamma   90.00
#
_symmetry.space_group_name_H-M   'P 1'
#
loop_
_entity.id
_entity.type
_entity.pdbx_description
1 polymer ?
#
loop_
_entity_poly.entity_id
_entity_poly.type
_entity_poly.pdbx_seq_one_letter_code
_entity_poly.pdbx_strand_id
1 'polypeptide(L)'
;MDYFKRNGLAEGSRVMEIGCGWGLASIYCAKKHGARVTGVDIDPYVYPFLELHAAINKVNVSFMKKGFDGLTGRLLEGTDVLIGADICFWENMFDPLRRLTRRAFRAGVGLVLIADPVRSPFEELGGYFEEKMGGEILDWTVNRPRHIQGQILKIVAK
;
A
#
# COMPACT_ATOMS: atom_id res chain seq x y z
N MET A 1 -5.73 6.69 -0.97
CA MET A 1 -6.02 7.76 -1.97
C MET A 1 -6.01 9.15 -1.36
N ASP A 2 -6.81 9.45 -0.35
CA ASP A 2 -6.91 10.80 0.24
C ASP A 2 -5.58 11.30 0.84
N TYR A 3 -4.74 10.42 1.37
CA TYR A 3 -3.39 10.75 1.82
C TYR A 3 -2.56 11.44 0.72
N PHE A 4 -2.50 10.84 -0.47
CA PHE A 4 -1.74 11.43 -1.59
C PHE A 4 -2.40 12.69 -2.15
N LYS A 5 -3.72 12.81 -2.02
CA LYS A 5 -4.42 14.06 -2.38
C LYS A 5 -3.97 15.22 -1.50
N ARG A 6 -3.70 14.99 -0.22
CA ARG A 6 -3.28 16.02 0.75
C ARG A 6 -1.77 16.27 0.74
N ASN A 7 -0.98 15.19 0.57
CA ASN A 7 0.48 15.25 0.75
C ASN A 7 1.26 15.20 -0.58
N GLY A 8 0.58 14.89 -1.69
CA GLY A 8 1.22 14.70 -2.98
C GLY A 8 1.85 13.31 -3.13
N LEU A 9 2.26 13.03 -4.34
CA LEU A 9 3.11 11.92 -4.75
C LEU A 9 3.91 12.45 -5.94
N ALA A 10 5.23 12.28 -5.93
CA ALA A 10 6.06 12.78 -7.02
C ALA A 10 5.70 12.10 -8.34
N GLU A 11 5.65 12.86 -9.42
CA GLU A 11 5.37 12.35 -10.75
C GLU A 11 6.41 11.29 -11.15
N GLY A 12 5.93 10.22 -11.78
CA GLY A 12 6.79 9.10 -12.19
C GLY A 12 7.26 8.18 -11.06
N SER A 13 6.87 8.43 -9.80
CA SER A 13 7.17 7.53 -8.69
C SER A 13 6.75 6.09 -8.99
N ARG A 14 7.58 5.14 -8.58
CA ARG A 14 7.27 3.72 -8.66
C ARG A 14 6.56 3.29 -7.40
N VAL A 15 5.28 2.96 -7.54
CA VAL A 15 4.40 2.57 -6.44
C VAL A 15 4.09 1.08 -6.54
N MET A 16 4.17 0.38 -5.43
CA MET A 16 3.68 -0.99 -5.31
C MET A 16 2.52 -1.03 -4.32
N GLU A 17 1.35 -1.50 -4.77
CA GLU A 17 0.19 -1.72 -3.90
C GLU A 17 0.09 -3.20 -3.55
N ILE A 18 0.20 -3.54 -2.26
CA ILE A 18 0.05 -4.91 -1.74
C ILE A 18 -1.38 -5.15 -1.29
N GLY A 19 -1.92 -6.33 -1.63
CA GLY A 19 -3.34 -6.62 -1.44
C GLY A 19 -4.20 -5.68 -2.29
N CYS A 20 -3.83 -5.51 -3.56
CA CYS A 20 -4.42 -4.46 -4.40
C CYS A 20 -5.90 -4.68 -4.73
N GLY A 21 -6.41 -5.91 -4.62
CA GLY A 21 -7.78 -6.21 -5.01
C GLY A 21 -8.10 -5.69 -6.41
N TRP A 22 -9.11 -4.88 -6.54
CA TRP A 22 -9.52 -4.28 -7.82
C TRP A 22 -8.68 -3.05 -8.23
N GLY A 23 -7.64 -2.72 -7.49
CA GLY A 23 -6.62 -1.73 -7.86
C GLY A 23 -7.05 -0.27 -7.74
N LEU A 24 -8.00 0.06 -6.87
CA LEU A 24 -8.52 1.44 -6.79
C LEU A 24 -7.45 2.46 -6.39
N ALA A 25 -6.55 2.12 -5.45
CA ALA A 25 -5.48 3.03 -5.05
C ALA A 25 -4.37 3.05 -6.12
N SER A 26 -4.06 1.92 -6.74
CA SER A 26 -3.17 1.82 -7.90
C SER A 26 -3.59 2.75 -9.02
N ILE A 27 -4.86 2.65 -9.44
CA ILE A 27 -5.43 3.47 -10.52
C ILE A 27 -5.41 4.95 -10.15
N TYR A 28 -5.73 5.28 -8.89
CA TYR A 28 -5.66 6.66 -8.41
C TYR A 28 -4.24 7.23 -8.52
N CYS A 29 -3.23 6.50 -8.06
CA CYS A 29 -1.82 6.92 -8.13
C CYS A 29 -1.38 7.10 -9.59
N ALA A 30 -1.70 6.16 -10.46
CA ALA A 30 -1.38 6.28 -11.89
C ALA A 30 -2.08 7.48 -12.54
N LYS A 31 -3.38 7.65 -12.30
CA LYS A 31 -4.21 8.67 -12.98
C LYS A 31 -3.94 10.09 -12.50
N LYS A 32 -3.73 10.26 -11.19
CA LYS A 32 -3.63 11.59 -10.58
C LYS A 32 -2.22 12.09 -10.40
N HIS A 33 -1.25 11.19 -10.34
CA HIS A 33 0.13 11.52 -10.06
C HIS A 33 1.12 11.02 -11.13
N GLY A 34 0.64 10.39 -12.21
CA GLY A 34 1.52 9.84 -13.24
C GLY A 34 2.45 8.75 -12.73
N ALA A 35 2.10 8.10 -11.61
CA ALA A 35 2.93 7.07 -11.00
C ALA A 35 2.97 5.80 -11.88
N ARG A 36 4.11 5.10 -11.86
CA ARG A 36 4.27 3.76 -12.41
C ARG A 36 3.87 2.75 -11.35
N VAL A 37 2.76 2.06 -11.53
CA VAL A 37 2.17 1.27 -10.45
C VAL A 37 2.18 -0.22 -10.77
N THR A 38 2.53 -1.02 -9.77
CA THR A 38 2.36 -2.48 -9.75
C THR A 38 1.40 -2.84 -8.62
N GLY A 39 0.24 -3.38 -8.97
CA GLY A 39 -0.66 -4.03 -8.01
C GLY A 39 -0.20 -5.46 -7.72
N VAL A 40 -0.18 -5.83 -6.47
CA VAL A 40 0.20 -7.17 -6.02
C VAL A 40 -0.94 -7.77 -5.22
N ASP A 41 -1.34 -8.98 -5.59
CA ASP A 41 -2.33 -9.74 -4.83
C ASP A 41 -2.00 -11.23 -4.86
N ILE A 42 -2.42 -11.96 -3.84
CA ILE A 42 -2.29 -13.42 -3.80
C ILE A 42 -3.38 -14.09 -4.64
N ASP A 43 -4.55 -13.45 -4.73
CA ASP A 43 -5.69 -13.93 -5.50
C ASP A 43 -5.58 -13.50 -6.98
N PRO A 44 -5.41 -14.42 -7.93
CA PRO A 44 -5.35 -14.07 -9.34
C PRO A 44 -6.71 -13.61 -9.90
N TYR A 45 -7.81 -13.92 -9.25
CA TYR A 45 -9.16 -13.57 -9.72
C TYR A 45 -9.46 -12.07 -9.58
N VAL A 46 -8.64 -11.31 -8.86
CA VAL A 46 -8.77 -9.84 -8.81
C VAL A 46 -8.28 -9.17 -10.09
N TYR A 47 -7.37 -9.82 -10.83
CA TYR A 47 -6.71 -9.22 -12.00
C TYR A 47 -7.66 -8.73 -13.09
N PRO A 48 -8.68 -9.50 -13.53
CA PRO A 48 -9.62 -9.03 -14.56
C PRO A 48 -10.36 -7.75 -14.16
N PHE A 49 -10.66 -7.57 -12.86
CA PHE A 49 -11.30 -6.36 -12.34
C PHE A 49 -10.34 -5.18 -12.32
N LEU A 50 -9.09 -5.40 -11.87
CA LEU A 50 -8.05 -4.38 -11.95
C LEU A 50 -7.83 -3.91 -13.39
N GLU A 51 -7.71 -4.84 -14.34
CA GLU A 51 -7.51 -4.55 -15.76
C GLU A 51 -8.69 -3.75 -16.33
N LEU A 52 -9.92 -4.17 -16.05
CA LEU A 52 -11.13 -3.46 -16.47
C LEU A 52 -11.16 -2.02 -15.91
N HIS A 53 -10.89 -1.85 -14.61
CA HIS A 53 -10.87 -0.54 -13.98
C HIS A 53 -9.74 0.34 -14.53
N ALA A 54 -8.57 -0.22 -14.79
CA ALA A 54 -7.45 0.51 -15.40
C ALA A 54 -7.80 0.99 -16.82
N ALA A 55 -8.42 0.11 -17.63
CA ALA A 55 -8.87 0.45 -18.97
C ALA A 55 -9.92 1.57 -18.99
N ILE A 56 -10.95 1.48 -18.14
CA ILE A 56 -11.99 2.53 -18.00
C ILE A 56 -11.35 3.86 -17.60
N ASN A 57 -10.33 3.84 -16.76
CA ASN A 57 -9.64 5.04 -16.29
C ASN A 57 -8.51 5.51 -17.22
N LYS A 58 -8.22 4.78 -18.30
CA LYS A 58 -7.19 5.07 -19.31
C LYS A 58 -5.79 5.17 -18.69
N VAL A 59 -5.47 4.25 -17.78
CA VAL A 59 -4.15 4.13 -17.14
C VAL A 59 -3.61 2.71 -17.28
N ASN A 60 -2.29 2.57 -17.16
CA ASN A 60 -1.62 1.28 -17.09
C ASN A 60 -1.23 0.96 -15.65
N VAL A 61 -1.62 -0.22 -15.18
CA VAL A 61 -1.21 -0.78 -13.90
C VAL A 61 -0.72 -2.21 -14.16
N SER A 62 0.52 -2.49 -13.80
CA SER A 62 1.04 -3.85 -13.85
C SER A 62 0.46 -4.69 -12.73
N PHE A 63 0.29 -6.00 -12.96
CA PHE A 63 -0.18 -6.93 -11.92
C PHE A 63 0.87 -8.00 -11.64
N MET A 64 1.02 -8.34 -10.36
CA MET A 64 1.90 -9.43 -9.91
C MET A 64 1.14 -10.33 -8.92
N LYS A 65 0.93 -11.59 -9.30
CA LYS A 65 0.40 -12.60 -8.37
C LYS A 65 1.46 -13.02 -7.36
N LYS A 66 1.41 -12.48 -6.15
CA LYS A 66 2.32 -12.83 -5.04
C LYS A 66 1.64 -12.59 -3.69
N GLY A 67 1.92 -13.46 -2.73
CA GLY A 67 1.69 -13.16 -1.32
C GLY A 67 2.84 -12.36 -0.71
N PHE A 68 2.66 -11.84 0.49
CA PHE A 68 3.63 -10.95 1.17
C PHE A 68 5.01 -11.58 1.33
N ASP A 69 5.09 -12.88 1.67
CA ASP A 69 6.37 -13.57 1.81
C ASP A 69 7.06 -13.86 0.47
N GLY A 70 6.30 -13.90 -0.63
CA GLY A 70 6.82 -14.06 -1.99
C GLY A 70 7.42 -12.79 -2.60
N LEU A 71 7.22 -11.62 -1.99
CA LEU A 71 7.82 -10.36 -2.40
C LEU A 71 9.26 -10.28 -1.89
N THR A 72 10.20 -10.79 -2.69
CA THR A 72 11.63 -10.76 -2.38
C THR A 72 12.21 -9.34 -2.48
N GLY A 73 13.39 -9.11 -1.88
CA GLY A 73 14.11 -7.83 -2.02
C GLY A 73 14.28 -7.42 -3.48
N ARG A 74 14.67 -8.35 -4.36
CA ARG A 74 14.83 -8.09 -5.81
C ARG A 74 13.53 -7.59 -6.49
N LEU A 75 12.37 -8.08 -6.07
CA LEU A 75 11.08 -7.62 -6.61
C LEU A 75 10.67 -6.24 -6.09
N LEU A 76 11.21 -5.84 -4.94
CA LEU A 76 10.97 -4.55 -4.30
C LEU A 76 11.97 -3.48 -4.75
N GLU A 77 13.10 -3.89 -5.34
CA GLU A 77 14.12 -2.96 -5.83
C GLU A 77 13.51 -1.95 -6.80
N GLY A 78 13.85 -0.70 -6.55
CA GLY A 78 13.37 0.41 -7.35
C GLY A 78 11.94 0.82 -7.09
N THR A 79 11.23 0.23 -6.13
CA THR A 79 9.96 0.76 -5.62
C THR A 79 10.26 1.96 -4.72
N ASP A 80 9.63 3.10 -5.00
CA ASP A 80 9.79 4.30 -4.18
C ASP A 80 8.82 4.30 -2.99
N VAL A 81 7.59 3.83 -3.24
CA VAL A 81 6.50 3.81 -2.25
C VAL A 81 5.79 2.46 -2.25
N LEU A 82 5.67 1.85 -1.07
CA LEU A 82 4.86 0.66 -0.84
C LEU A 82 3.56 1.08 -0.14
N ILE A 83 2.43 0.71 -0.70
CA ILE A 83 1.12 1.02 -0.11
C ILE A 83 0.31 -0.24 0.10
N GLY A 84 -0.57 -0.22 1.10
CA GLY A 84 -1.59 -1.22 1.32
C GLY A 84 -2.79 -0.59 2.01
N ALA A 85 -3.98 -1.07 1.69
CA ALA A 85 -5.19 -0.58 2.33
C ALA A 85 -6.09 -1.77 2.62
N ASP A 86 -6.60 -1.81 3.85
CA ASP A 86 -7.55 -2.84 4.27
C ASP A 86 -6.97 -4.27 4.15
N ILE A 87 -5.73 -4.46 4.61
CA ILE A 87 -4.99 -5.73 4.48
C ILE A 87 -4.68 -6.40 5.82
N CYS A 88 -5.04 -5.77 6.94
CA CYS A 88 -4.81 -6.30 8.28
C CYS A 88 -6.04 -7.05 8.81
N PHE A 89 -6.52 -8.07 8.07
CA PHE A 89 -7.77 -8.77 8.41
C PHE A 89 -7.65 -9.79 9.54
N TRP A 90 -6.49 -10.49 9.61
CA TRP A 90 -6.31 -11.64 10.47
C TRP A 90 -5.08 -11.45 11.36
N GLU A 91 -5.12 -11.99 12.56
CA GLU A 91 -3.99 -11.94 13.50
C GLU A 91 -2.68 -12.46 12.90
N ASN A 92 -2.75 -13.47 12.04
CA ASN A 92 -1.61 -14.02 11.33
C ASN A 92 -1.01 -13.09 10.25
N MET A 93 -1.60 -11.92 9.99
CA MET A 93 -1.07 -10.93 9.04
C MET A 93 0.06 -10.08 9.63
N PHE A 94 0.15 -9.97 10.95
CA PHE A 94 1.21 -9.20 11.61
C PHE A 94 2.61 -9.58 11.13
N ASP A 95 3.00 -10.84 11.29
CA ASP A 95 4.34 -11.30 10.95
C ASP A 95 4.69 -11.19 9.46
N PRO A 96 3.84 -11.61 8.50
CA PRO A 96 4.10 -11.39 7.09
C PRO A 96 4.28 -9.93 6.72
N LEU A 97 3.43 -9.02 7.21
CA LEU A 97 3.51 -7.59 6.93
C LEU A 97 4.74 -6.94 7.58
N ARG A 98 5.07 -7.32 8.81
CA ARG A 98 6.29 -6.89 9.50
C ARG A 98 7.54 -7.29 8.72
N ARG A 99 7.64 -8.56 8.29
CA ARG A 99 8.77 -9.05 7.48
C ARG A 99 8.86 -8.35 6.13
N LEU A 100 7.72 -8.17 5.45
CA LEU A 100 7.66 -7.47 4.16
C LEU A 100 8.13 -6.03 4.29
N THR A 101 7.59 -5.28 5.23
CA THR A 101 7.94 -3.86 5.45
C THR A 101 9.45 -3.70 5.74
N ARG A 102 10.02 -4.53 6.61
CA ARG A 102 11.48 -4.51 6.86
C ARG A 102 12.29 -4.88 5.62
N ARG A 103 11.81 -5.80 4.81
CA ARG A 103 12.45 -6.18 3.55
C ARG A 103 12.36 -5.07 2.51
N ALA A 104 11.24 -4.34 2.47
CA ALA A 104 11.03 -3.21 1.58
C ALA A 104 12.07 -2.10 1.86
N PHE A 105 12.28 -1.72 3.11
CA PHE A 105 13.31 -0.73 3.45
C PHE A 105 14.74 -1.20 3.11
N ARG A 106 15.05 -2.47 3.33
CA ARG A 106 16.36 -3.03 2.91
C ARG A 106 16.55 -3.01 1.38
N ALA A 107 15.47 -3.04 0.62
CA ALA A 107 15.49 -2.95 -0.84
C ALA A 107 15.47 -1.50 -1.36
N GLY A 108 15.45 -0.49 -0.46
CA GLY A 108 15.51 0.92 -0.81
C GLY A 108 14.14 1.61 -0.97
N VAL A 109 13.05 0.98 -0.54
CA VAL A 109 11.73 1.65 -0.50
C VAL A 109 11.81 2.81 0.49
N GLY A 110 11.45 4.02 0.03
CA GLY A 110 11.54 5.23 0.82
C GLY A 110 10.34 5.49 1.75
N LEU A 111 9.16 5.01 1.37
CA LEU A 111 7.92 5.25 2.12
C LEU A 111 7.04 4.01 2.11
N VAL A 112 6.53 3.64 3.28
CA VAL A 112 5.48 2.63 3.44
C VAL A 112 4.26 3.26 4.07
N LEU A 113 3.08 3.04 3.46
CA LEU A 113 1.79 3.50 3.97
C LEU A 113 0.83 2.31 4.03
N ILE A 114 0.30 2.03 5.21
CA ILE A 114 -0.74 1.02 5.41
C ILE A 114 -1.95 1.71 6.02
N ALA A 115 -3.09 1.66 5.33
CA ALA A 115 -4.34 2.23 5.83
C ALA A 115 -5.28 1.11 6.30
N ASP A 116 -5.91 1.32 7.45
CA ASP A 116 -6.82 0.34 8.04
C ASP A 116 -7.96 1.05 8.81
N PRO A 117 -9.16 0.44 8.91
CA PRO A 117 -10.24 0.93 9.76
C PRO A 117 -10.01 0.68 11.27
N VAL A 118 -8.79 0.42 11.68
CA VAL A 118 -8.36 0.18 13.09
C VAL A 118 -8.74 -1.21 13.57
N ARG A 119 -8.15 -2.23 12.95
CA ARG A 119 -8.24 -3.62 13.43
C ARG A 119 -7.07 -3.94 14.35
N SER A 120 -7.29 -4.90 15.25
CA SER A 120 -6.25 -5.36 16.20
C SER A 120 -4.89 -5.69 15.56
N PRO A 121 -4.81 -6.44 14.43
CA PRO A 121 -3.52 -6.70 13.78
C PRO A 121 -2.84 -5.44 13.22
N PHE A 122 -3.61 -4.42 12.85
CA PHE A 122 -3.06 -3.14 12.43
C PHE A 122 -2.48 -2.37 13.61
N GLU A 123 -3.18 -2.34 14.75
CA GLU A 123 -2.70 -1.68 15.97
C GLU A 123 -1.39 -2.31 16.45
N GLU A 124 -1.30 -3.65 16.46
CA GLU A 124 -0.09 -4.39 16.80
C GLU A 124 1.07 -4.04 15.84
N LEU A 125 0.79 -4.02 14.53
CA LEU A 125 1.77 -3.67 13.51
C LEU A 125 2.25 -2.21 13.68
N GLY A 126 1.33 -1.30 13.93
CA GLY A 126 1.59 0.11 14.17
C GLY A 126 2.50 0.31 15.37
N GLY A 127 2.13 -0.23 16.52
CA GLY A 127 2.92 -0.15 17.75
C GLY A 127 4.34 -0.70 17.58
N TYR A 128 4.48 -1.82 16.88
CA TYR A 128 5.79 -2.37 16.56
C TYR A 128 6.66 -1.38 15.75
N PHE A 129 6.11 -0.76 14.70
CA PHE A 129 6.88 0.13 13.85
C PHE A 129 7.12 1.51 14.48
N GLU A 130 6.22 2.02 15.32
CA GLU A 130 6.48 3.22 16.14
C GLU A 130 7.70 3.01 17.03
N GLU A 131 7.75 1.89 17.77
CA GLU A 131 8.85 1.59 18.68
C GLU A 131 10.17 1.29 17.96
N LYS A 132 10.13 0.48 16.89
CA LYS A 132 11.35 -0.09 16.29
C LYS A 132 11.92 0.70 15.11
N MET A 133 11.10 1.50 14.42
CA MET A 133 11.52 2.16 13.19
C MET A 133 11.09 3.63 13.11
N GLY A 134 10.45 4.17 14.15
CA GLY A 134 9.95 5.54 14.16
C GLY A 134 8.80 5.75 13.18
N GLY A 135 7.95 4.73 13.04
CA GLY A 135 6.68 4.85 12.35
C GLY A 135 5.74 5.83 13.05
N GLU A 136 4.77 6.35 12.33
CA GLU A 136 3.74 7.25 12.83
C GLU A 136 2.37 6.65 12.55
N ILE A 137 1.49 6.56 13.55
CA ILE A 137 0.08 6.23 13.35
C ILE A 137 -0.68 7.55 13.26
N LEU A 138 -1.29 7.79 12.12
CA LEU A 138 -2.04 9.00 11.81
C LEU A 138 -3.53 8.70 11.83
N ASP A 139 -4.31 9.37 12.70
CA ASP A 139 -5.75 9.37 12.60
C ASP A 139 -6.19 10.02 11.29
N TRP A 140 -7.07 9.35 10.56
CA TRP A 140 -7.44 9.78 9.23
C TRP A 140 -8.95 9.80 9.03
N THR A 141 -9.45 10.96 8.65
CA THR A 141 -10.87 11.15 8.37
C THR A 141 -11.06 11.65 6.95
N VAL A 142 -11.98 11.01 6.23
CA VAL A 142 -12.47 11.41 4.92
C VAL A 142 -13.96 11.71 5.02
N ASN A 143 -14.37 12.91 4.61
CA ASN A 143 -15.75 13.36 4.76
C ASN A 143 -16.60 13.21 3.49
N ARG A 144 -15.97 12.98 2.33
CA ARG A 144 -16.68 12.84 1.04
C ARG A 144 -16.09 11.68 0.25
N PRO A 145 -16.90 10.88 -0.44
CA PRO A 145 -18.38 10.95 -0.57
C PRO A 145 -19.12 10.51 0.69
N ARG A 146 -18.44 9.84 1.63
CA ARG A 146 -18.97 9.37 2.92
C ARG A 146 -18.01 9.77 4.03
N HIS A 147 -18.53 9.92 5.23
CA HIS A 147 -17.69 10.04 6.42
C HIS A 147 -17.08 8.67 6.74
N ILE A 148 -15.76 8.58 6.65
CA ILE A 148 -14.99 7.37 6.94
C ILE A 148 -13.86 7.77 7.87
N GLN A 149 -13.72 7.03 8.95
CA GLN A 149 -12.61 7.15 9.89
C GLN A 149 -11.74 5.88 9.83
N GLY A 150 -10.46 6.04 10.06
CA GLY A 150 -9.48 4.98 10.13
C GLY A 150 -8.13 5.57 10.49
N GLN A 151 -7.10 4.77 10.32
CA GLN A 151 -5.72 5.18 10.60
C GLN A 151 -4.81 4.84 9.43
N ILE A 152 -3.69 5.53 9.37
CA ILE A 152 -2.61 5.27 8.41
C ILE A 152 -1.32 5.08 9.21
N LEU A 153 -0.73 3.91 9.12
CA LEU A 153 0.64 3.68 9.52
C LEU A 153 1.56 4.22 8.42
N LYS A 154 2.34 5.23 8.75
CA LYS A 154 3.34 5.86 7.89
C LYS A 154 4.73 5.54 8.42
N ILE A 155 5.59 4.99 7.57
CA ILE A 155 6.98 4.71 7.90
C ILE A 155 7.85 5.26 6.77
N VAL A 156 8.84 6.07 7.14
CA VAL A 156 9.79 6.69 6.20
C VAL A 156 11.17 6.08 6.42
N ALA A 157 11.89 5.80 5.34
CA ALA A 157 13.28 5.38 5.43
C ALA A 157 14.12 6.48 6.09
N LYS A 158 15.00 6.08 7.02
CA LYS A 158 15.96 6.96 7.69
C LYS A 158 17.25 7.04 6.91
#